data_be0f93a88f6cfa0b3998dcdf8d4d79dd
#
_entry.id   be0f93a88f6cfa0b3998dcdf8d4d79dd
#
_cell.length_a   1.000
_cell.length_b   1.000
_cell.length_c   1.000
_cell.angle_alpha   90.00
_cell.angle_beta   90.00
_cell.angle_gamma   90.00
#
_symmetry.space_group_name_H-M   'P 1'
#
loop_
_entity.id
_entity.type
_entity.pdbx_description
1 polymer ?
#
loop_
_entity_poly.entity_id
_entity_poly.type
_entity_poly.pdbx_seq_one_letter_code
_entity_poly.pdbx_strand_id
1 'polypeptide(L)'
;PFADPCVGGGLFVERILRIHSERISGRTPNERREDTLRLLEGLQLVDSSEVAVTSARKRIVIVLARLGLVDLDGEGDEGKIGMSEAEMIIESNVRCVDPLLGEWPWQEGPMLLVSRPPWLRIKDRFRGHPDGSALRKSLSGRLRDFQESDGRTRFSAIKGNVNLYRLYIERSMQLCQIGGRVRLVVPSSVLREKSSLPLRKLLVESNQWDSVWSFPEDHKLLFGGSQGVSVIGVTVGEVTDILTSFGPLQIDDISSGKGLVSDAPFFELERGPWSSWTDASWAVPKMPRSTIERARTLSAIGKLAD
;
A
#
# COMPACT_ATOMS: atom_id res chain seq x y z
N PRO A 1 3.99 -13.90 2.26
CA PRO A 1 4.86 -12.91 1.58
C PRO A 1 4.46 -11.47 1.88
N PHE A 2 5.45 -10.55 1.86
CA PHE A 2 5.28 -9.11 1.93
C PHE A 2 5.73 -8.49 0.61
N ALA A 3 4.88 -7.68 0.00
CA ALA A 3 5.17 -7.08 -1.30
C ALA A 3 5.10 -5.55 -1.26
N ASP A 4 6.01 -4.90 -1.99
CA ASP A 4 5.96 -3.46 -2.29
C ASP A 4 6.33 -3.22 -3.76
N PRO A 5 5.36 -2.91 -4.63
CA PRO A 5 5.61 -2.63 -6.05
C PRO A 5 6.25 -1.25 -6.32
N CYS A 6 6.51 -0.46 -5.29
CA CYS A 6 7.19 0.85 -5.36
C CYS A 6 8.10 1.03 -4.15
N VAL A 7 9.06 0.11 -3.97
CA VAL A 7 9.85 0.02 -2.74
C VAL A 7 10.62 1.31 -2.41
N GLY A 8 10.96 2.12 -3.41
CA GLY A 8 11.72 3.35 -3.23
C GLY A 8 13.00 3.11 -2.43
N GLY A 9 13.18 3.86 -1.35
CA GLY A 9 14.32 3.66 -0.44
C GLY A 9 14.09 2.61 0.65
N GLY A 10 13.03 1.80 0.60
CA GLY A 10 12.82 0.67 1.52
C GLY A 10 12.23 1.02 2.90
N LEU A 11 11.47 2.12 3.02
CA LEU A 11 10.93 2.55 4.33
C LEU A 11 9.90 1.57 4.92
N PHE A 12 9.03 1.01 4.09
CA PHE A 12 8.05 0.03 4.59
C PHE A 12 8.72 -1.28 5.01
N VAL A 13 9.68 -1.77 4.24
CA VAL A 13 10.41 -2.98 4.62
C VAL A 13 11.25 -2.75 5.89
N GLU A 14 11.86 -1.58 6.08
CA GLU A 14 12.52 -1.23 7.34
C GLU A 14 11.55 -1.36 8.52
N ARG A 15 10.33 -0.84 8.39
CA ARG A 15 9.32 -0.95 9.46
C ARG A 15 8.91 -2.39 9.72
N ILE A 16 8.73 -3.19 8.67
CA ILE A 16 8.43 -4.63 8.79
C ILE A 16 9.54 -5.36 9.54
N LEU A 17 10.80 -5.11 9.22
CA LEU A 17 11.94 -5.72 9.91
C LEU A 17 11.98 -5.34 11.40
N ARG A 18 11.67 -4.10 11.75
CA ARG A 18 11.59 -3.66 13.15
C ARG A 18 10.48 -4.39 13.91
N ILE A 19 9.27 -4.43 13.35
CA ILE A 19 8.13 -5.18 13.92
C ILE A 19 8.48 -6.66 14.06
N HIS A 20 9.14 -7.24 13.07
CA HIS A 20 9.57 -8.62 13.10
C HIS A 20 10.54 -8.87 14.27
N SER A 21 11.58 -8.05 14.40
CA SER A 21 12.56 -8.15 15.50
C SER A 21 11.89 -8.07 16.88
N GLU A 22 10.94 -7.16 17.07
CA GLU A 22 10.15 -7.06 18.29
C GLU A 22 9.36 -8.35 18.57
N ARG A 23 8.74 -8.94 17.54
CA ARG A 23 7.91 -10.15 17.66
C ARG A 23 8.72 -11.41 18.00
N ILE A 24 9.93 -11.51 17.50
CA ILE A 24 10.79 -12.69 17.73
C ILE A 24 11.72 -12.54 18.94
N SER A 25 11.69 -11.45 19.65
CA SER A 25 12.62 -11.15 20.76
C SER A 25 12.60 -12.20 21.89
N GLY A 26 11.46 -12.84 22.13
CA GLY A 26 11.30 -13.91 23.14
C GLY A 26 11.52 -15.34 22.61
N ARG A 27 11.90 -15.53 21.33
CA ARG A 27 12.13 -16.84 20.72
C ARG A 27 13.54 -17.35 20.98
N THR A 28 13.72 -18.66 20.85
CA THR A 28 15.05 -19.29 20.87
C THR A 28 15.93 -18.77 19.71
N PRO A 29 17.26 -18.86 19.81
CA PRO A 29 18.17 -18.45 18.73
C PRO A 29 17.82 -19.10 17.38
N ASN A 30 17.60 -20.41 17.33
CA ASN A 30 17.26 -21.09 16.09
C ASN A 30 15.94 -20.62 15.49
N GLU A 31 14.90 -20.47 16.31
CA GLU A 31 13.60 -19.96 15.85
C GLU A 31 13.73 -18.52 15.31
N ARG A 32 14.55 -17.67 15.93
CA ARG A 32 14.80 -16.30 15.44
C ARG A 32 15.44 -16.33 14.06
N ARG A 33 16.44 -17.17 13.87
CA ARG A 33 17.11 -17.33 12.57
C ARG A 33 16.13 -17.82 11.51
N GLU A 34 15.39 -18.88 11.77
CA GLU A 34 14.41 -19.46 10.83
C GLU A 34 13.32 -18.45 10.46
N ASP A 35 12.77 -17.73 11.45
CA ASP A 35 11.73 -16.72 11.19
C ASP A 35 12.25 -15.55 10.38
N THR A 36 13.51 -15.14 10.63
CA THR A 36 14.12 -14.06 9.88
C THR A 36 14.41 -14.47 8.43
N LEU A 37 14.90 -15.69 8.21
CA LEU A 37 15.06 -16.25 6.87
C LEU A 37 13.71 -16.31 6.14
N ARG A 38 12.69 -16.88 6.77
CA ARG A 38 11.33 -16.97 6.20
C ARG A 38 10.76 -15.59 5.83
N LEU A 39 11.02 -14.56 6.65
CA LEU A 39 10.63 -13.20 6.31
C LEU A 39 11.38 -12.70 5.08
N LEU A 40 12.71 -12.83 5.05
CA LEU A 40 13.52 -12.34 3.92
C LEU A 40 13.19 -13.05 2.61
N GLU A 41 13.02 -14.37 2.65
CA GLU A 41 12.59 -15.16 1.49
C GLU A 41 11.19 -14.80 1.00
N GLY A 42 10.32 -14.35 1.92
CA GLY A 42 8.98 -13.89 1.61
C GLY A 42 8.87 -12.44 1.13
N LEU A 43 9.97 -11.70 1.00
CA LEU A 43 9.94 -10.34 0.45
C LEU A 43 9.80 -10.37 -1.07
N GLN A 44 8.96 -9.48 -1.62
CA GLN A 44 8.75 -9.28 -3.05
C GLN A 44 8.75 -7.77 -3.33
N LEU A 45 9.93 -7.22 -3.57
CA LEU A 45 10.15 -5.78 -3.61
C LEU A 45 10.64 -5.34 -4.98
N VAL A 46 9.93 -4.41 -5.62
CA VAL A 46 10.36 -3.87 -6.91
C VAL A 46 10.31 -2.36 -6.96
N ASP A 47 11.12 -1.80 -7.81
CA ASP A 47 11.03 -0.42 -8.27
C ASP A 47 11.52 -0.33 -9.72
N SER A 48 11.04 0.62 -10.48
CA SER A 48 11.52 0.88 -11.84
C SER A 48 12.86 1.64 -11.89
N SER A 49 13.36 2.08 -10.74
CA SER A 49 14.59 2.84 -10.56
C SER A 49 15.69 1.98 -9.94
N GLU A 50 16.79 1.76 -10.66
CA GLU A 50 17.97 1.04 -10.14
C GLU A 50 18.54 1.71 -8.89
N VAL A 51 18.51 3.04 -8.83
CA VAL A 51 18.96 3.82 -7.67
C VAL A 51 18.07 3.52 -6.44
N ALA A 52 16.76 3.41 -6.64
CA ALA A 52 15.84 3.06 -5.57
C ALA A 52 16.07 1.63 -5.07
N VAL A 53 16.20 0.68 -5.98
CA VAL A 53 16.50 -0.73 -5.66
C VAL A 53 17.80 -0.85 -4.87
N THR A 54 18.89 -0.22 -5.34
CA THR A 54 20.18 -0.20 -4.63
C THR A 54 20.04 0.41 -3.23
N SER A 55 19.30 1.49 -3.10
CA SER A 55 19.04 2.14 -1.80
C SER A 55 18.25 1.24 -0.86
N ALA A 56 17.22 0.54 -1.37
CA ALA A 56 16.44 -0.40 -0.60
C ALA A 56 17.27 -1.59 -0.11
N ARG A 57 18.07 -2.20 -0.98
CA ARG A 57 19.00 -3.30 -0.62
C ARG A 57 19.93 -2.89 0.51
N LYS A 58 20.61 -1.74 0.36
CA LYS A 58 21.49 -1.19 1.40
C LYS A 58 20.77 -0.92 2.71
N ARG A 59 19.58 -0.36 2.65
CA ARG A 59 18.76 -0.10 3.84
C ARG A 59 18.41 -1.40 4.57
N ILE A 60 17.98 -2.43 3.88
CA ILE A 60 17.64 -3.74 4.47
C ILE A 60 18.85 -4.29 5.22
N VAL A 61 20.01 -4.34 4.58
CA VAL A 61 21.28 -4.82 5.20
C VAL A 61 21.61 -4.03 6.46
N ILE A 62 21.59 -2.68 6.38
CA ILE A 62 21.88 -1.82 7.52
C ILE A 62 20.89 -2.06 8.68
N VAL A 63 19.61 -2.24 8.38
CA VAL A 63 18.58 -2.45 9.40
C VAL A 63 18.74 -3.83 10.04
N LEU A 64 18.99 -4.87 9.27
CA LEU A 64 19.26 -6.22 9.80
C LEU A 64 20.47 -6.20 10.75
N ALA A 65 21.56 -5.53 10.36
CA ALA A 65 22.75 -5.36 11.20
C ALA A 65 22.43 -4.62 12.51
N ARG A 66 21.71 -3.50 12.43
CA ARG A 66 21.30 -2.71 13.60
C ARG A 66 20.37 -3.46 14.57
N LEU A 67 19.56 -4.36 14.05
CA LEU A 67 18.66 -5.20 14.83
C LEU A 67 19.33 -6.47 15.38
N GLY A 68 20.60 -6.70 15.03
CA GLY A 68 21.35 -7.91 15.43
C GLY A 68 20.78 -9.18 14.82
N LEU A 69 20.17 -9.11 13.64
CA LEU A 69 19.56 -10.23 12.92
C LEU A 69 20.53 -10.91 11.95
N VAL A 70 21.67 -10.26 11.66
CA VAL A 70 22.75 -10.81 10.84
C VAL A 70 24.06 -10.80 11.60
N ASP A 71 24.90 -11.79 11.30
CA ASP A 71 26.29 -11.87 11.73
C ASP A 71 27.18 -11.22 10.67
N LEU A 72 27.90 -10.15 11.05
CA LEU A 72 28.69 -9.34 10.13
C LEU A 72 30.02 -10.01 9.76
N ASP A 73 30.57 -10.83 10.65
CA ASP A 73 31.93 -11.38 10.55
C ASP A 73 31.95 -12.89 10.29
N GLY A 74 30.77 -13.54 10.21
CA GLY A 74 30.64 -14.97 10.12
C GLY A 74 29.60 -15.50 9.13
N GLU A 75 29.56 -16.81 9.02
CA GLU A 75 28.58 -17.55 8.21
C GLU A 75 27.21 -17.67 8.86
N GLY A 76 27.04 -17.05 10.01
CA GLY A 76 25.87 -17.10 10.87
C GLY A 76 26.21 -17.77 12.20
N ASP A 77 25.79 -17.14 13.29
CA ASP A 77 25.91 -17.62 14.65
C ASP A 77 24.54 -17.89 15.25
N GLU A 78 24.49 -18.42 16.47
CA GLU A 78 23.24 -18.75 17.17
C GLU A 78 22.20 -17.61 17.08
N GLY A 79 21.18 -17.83 16.27
CA GLY A 79 20.06 -16.90 16.10
C GLY A 79 20.24 -15.78 15.06
N LYS A 80 21.34 -15.77 14.31
CA LYS A 80 21.63 -14.80 13.25
C LYS A 80 21.85 -15.47 11.90
N ILE A 81 21.58 -14.74 10.84
CA ILE A 81 21.85 -15.14 9.45
C ILE A 81 23.26 -14.65 9.10
N GLY A 82 24.02 -15.43 8.31
CA GLY A 82 25.26 -14.95 7.75
C GLY A 82 25.04 -13.77 6.80
N MET A 83 25.96 -12.80 6.79
CA MET A 83 25.83 -11.62 5.93
C MET A 83 25.70 -11.99 4.46
N SER A 84 26.55 -12.89 3.96
CA SER A 84 26.53 -13.32 2.56
C SER A 84 25.20 -14.01 2.18
N GLU A 85 24.66 -14.83 3.07
CA GLU A 85 23.34 -15.47 2.89
C GLU A 85 22.21 -14.40 2.79
N ALA A 86 22.22 -13.43 3.71
CA ALA A 86 21.25 -12.34 3.70
C ALA A 86 21.34 -11.50 2.43
N GLU A 87 22.53 -11.14 1.98
CA GLU A 87 22.76 -10.37 0.75
C GLU A 87 22.25 -11.11 -0.49
N MET A 88 22.51 -12.40 -0.62
CA MET A 88 21.99 -13.20 -1.75
C MET A 88 20.46 -13.22 -1.78
N ILE A 89 19.81 -13.40 -0.63
CA ILE A 89 18.37 -13.40 -0.54
C ILE A 89 17.81 -12.01 -0.89
N ILE A 90 18.40 -10.93 -0.36
CA ILE A 90 17.99 -9.56 -0.63
C ILE A 90 18.16 -9.24 -2.13
N GLU A 91 19.25 -9.66 -2.74
CA GLU A 91 19.49 -9.46 -4.17
C GLU A 91 18.47 -10.16 -5.05
N SER A 92 18.05 -11.35 -4.65
CA SER A 92 17.00 -12.13 -5.30
C SER A 92 15.61 -11.49 -5.16
N ASN A 93 15.32 -10.86 -4.02
CA ASN A 93 13.97 -10.43 -3.63
C ASN A 93 13.73 -8.91 -3.72
N VAL A 94 14.75 -8.14 -4.11
CA VAL A 94 14.64 -6.69 -4.39
C VAL A 94 15.11 -6.43 -5.81
N ARG A 95 14.18 -6.20 -6.75
CA ARG A 95 14.48 -6.21 -8.19
C ARG A 95 14.11 -4.90 -8.88
N CYS A 96 14.90 -4.55 -9.91
CA CYS A 96 14.60 -3.44 -10.81
C CYS A 96 13.64 -3.92 -11.91
N VAL A 97 12.35 -3.67 -11.71
CA VAL A 97 11.26 -4.03 -12.64
C VAL A 97 10.23 -2.92 -12.67
N ASP A 98 9.70 -2.59 -13.83
CA ASP A 98 8.53 -1.70 -13.94
C ASP A 98 7.27 -2.49 -13.58
N PRO A 99 6.65 -2.29 -12.41
CA PRO A 99 5.53 -3.11 -11.96
C PRO A 99 4.25 -2.89 -12.77
N LEU A 100 4.15 -1.79 -13.53
CA LEU A 100 2.99 -1.50 -14.38
C LEU A 100 3.08 -2.19 -15.75
N LEU A 101 4.28 -2.28 -16.32
CA LEU A 101 4.51 -2.76 -17.68
C LEU A 101 5.37 -4.01 -17.76
N GLY A 102 6.01 -4.41 -16.67
CA GLY A 102 6.80 -5.62 -16.58
C GLY A 102 6.01 -6.81 -16.06
N GLU A 103 6.66 -7.96 -16.11
CA GLU A 103 6.18 -9.17 -15.44
C GLU A 103 6.55 -9.12 -13.96
N TRP A 104 5.68 -9.70 -13.12
CA TRP A 104 5.98 -9.85 -11.71
C TRP A 104 6.99 -10.99 -11.54
N PRO A 105 8.14 -10.77 -10.86
CA PRO A 105 9.23 -11.76 -10.86
C PRO A 105 8.99 -13.02 -10.04
N TRP A 106 7.93 -13.08 -9.27
CA TRP A 106 7.60 -14.19 -8.38
C TRP A 106 6.24 -14.78 -8.73
N GLN A 107 5.97 -15.97 -8.18
CA GLN A 107 4.64 -16.56 -8.29
C GLN A 107 3.59 -15.69 -7.59
N GLU A 108 2.45 -15.55 -8.24
CA GLU A 108 1.29 -14.91 -7.65
C GLU A 108 0.79 -15.74 -6.46
N GLY A 109 0.30 -15.06 -5.42
CA GLY A 109 -0.21 -15.72 -4.22
C GLY A 109 -0.81 -14.72 -3.24
N PRO A 110 -1.45 -15.20 -2.16
CA PRO A 110 -1.91 -14.32 -1.11
C PRO A 110 -0.70 -13.66 -0.43
N MET A 111 -0.71 -12.35 -0.35
CA MET A 111 0.37 -11.55 0.22
C MET A 111 -0.15 -10.35 1.00
N LEU A 112 0.66 -9.81 1.88
CA LEU A 112 0.48 -8.47 2.42
C LEU A 112 1.20 -7.48 1.51
N LEU A 113 0.45 -6.77 0.67
CA LEU A 113 0.99 -5.74 -0.21
C LEU A 113 0.78 -4.37 0.43
N VAL A 114 1.87 -3.69 0.75
CA VAL A 114 1.86 -2.33 1.30
C VAL A 114 2.73 -1.45 0.44
N SER A 115 2.20 -0.32 -0.04
CA SER A 115 2.97 0.56 -0.90
C SER A 115 2.50 2.01 -0.83
N ARG A 116 3.41 2.92 -1.22
CA ARG A 116 3.12 4.31 -1.53
C ARG A 116 3.46 4.59 -2.99
N PRO A 117 2.54 4.33 -3.91
CA PRO A 117 2.77 4.55 -5.33
C PRO A 117 3.03 6.02 -5.66
N PRO A 118 3.69 6.33 -6.79
CA PRO A 118 3.99 7.71 -7.17
C PRO A 118 2.71 8.52 -7.45
N TRP A 119 2.57 9.69 -6.80
CA TRP A 119 1.45 10.62 -6.97
C TRP A 119 1.71 11.59 -8.13
N LEU A 120 2.07 11.02 -9.27
CA LEU A 120 2.49 11.77 -10.44
C LEU A 120 1.54 11.51 -11.61
N ARG A 121 1.08 12.55 -12.27
CA ARG A 121 0.33 12.40 -13.51
C ARG A 121 1.27 12.04 -14.66
N ILE A 122 0.83 11.18 -15.55
CA ILE A 122 1.62 10.77 -16.73
C ILE A 122 2.11 12.01 -17.50
N LYS A 123 1.28 13.04 -17.63
CA LYS A 123 1.65 14.28 -18.30
C LYS A 123 2.80 15.05 -17.65
N ASP A 124 3.02 14.87 -16.36
CA ASP A 124 4.03 15.57 -15.59
C ASP A 124 5.33 14.78 -15.44
N ARG A 125 5.31 13.46 -15.75
CA ARG A 125 6.48 12.56 -15.58
C ARG A 125 7.70 12.99 -16.39
N PHE A 126 7.48 13.57 -17.54
CA PHE A 126 8.56 13.99 -18.45
C PHE A 126 8.63 15.51 -18.61
N ARG A 127 8.18 16.26 -17.61
CA ARG A 127 8.25 17.73 -17.63
C ARG A 127 9.71 18.19 -17.68
N GLY A 128 10.04 19.05 -18.63
CA GLY A 128 11.40 19.55 -18.83
C GLY A 128 12.31 18.66 -19.69
N HIS A 129 11.85 17.46 -20.08
CA HIS A 129 12.61 16.63 -21.02
C HIS A 129 12.38 17.10 -22.47
N PRO A 130 13.42 17.20 -23.32
CA PRO A 130 13.29 17.62 -24.72
C PRO A 130 12.21 16.84 -25.48
N ASP A 131 12.22 15.51 -25.34
CA ASP A 131 11.27 14.59 -25.97
C ASP A 131 10.05 14.28 -25.10
N GLY A 132 9.77 15.10 -24.09
CA GLY A 132 8.74 14.84 -23.07
C GLY A 132 7.35 14.56 -23.63
N SER A 133 7.00 15.16 -24.77
CA SER A 133 5.72 14.91 -25.45
C SER A 133 5.65 13.52 -26.07
N ALA A 134 6.69 13.10 -26.77
CA ALA A 134 6.80 11.79 -27.40
C ALA A 134 6.83 10.67 -26.35
N LEU A 135 7.63 10.86 -25.28
CA LEU A 135 7.72 9.92 -24.17
C LEU A 135 6.37 9.73 -23.43
N ARG A 136 5.62 10.82 -23.22
CA ARG A 136 4.27 10.75 -22.64
C ARG A 136 3.30 9.96 -23.51
N LYS A 137 3.32 10.26 -24.82
CA LYS A 137 2.47 9.57 -25.80
C LYS A 137 2.80 8.08 -25.85
N SER A 138 4.08 7.73 -25.90
CA SER A 138 4.56 6.36 -25.88
C SER A 138 4.13 5.62 -24.60
N LEU A 139 4.39 6.19 -23.42
CA LEU A 139 3.98 5.59 -22.15
C LEU A 139 2.46 5.41 -22.06
N SER A 140 1.69 6.41 -22.45
CA SER A 140 0.22 6.33 -22.42
C SER A 140 -0.32 5.29 -23.39
N GLY A 141 0.30 5.12 -24.56
CA GLY A 141 -0.02 4.05 -25.50
C GLY A 141 0.29 2.68 -24.89
N ARG A 142 1.52 2.46 -24.44
CA ARG A 142 1.93 1.20 -23.80
C ARG A 142 1.02 0.78 -22.64
N LEU A 143 0.65 1.70 -21.77
CA LEU A 143 -0.23 1.42 -20.64
C LEU A 143 -1.67 1.08 -21.08
N ARG A 144 -2.16 1.72 -22.15
CA ARG A 144 -3.51 1.48 -22.67
C ARG A 144 -3.60 0.16 -23.44
N ASP A 145 -2.57 -0.11 -24.23
CA ASP A 145 -2.56 -1.21 -25.17
C ASP A 145 -1.92 -2.48 -24.60
N PHE A 146 -1.48 -2.43 -23.32
CA PHE A 146 -0.87 -3.59 -22.68
C PHE A 146 -1.92 -4.69 -22.47
N GLN A 147 -1.66 -5.83 -23.08
CA GLN A 147 -2.48 -7.02 -22.94
C GLN A 147 -1.76 -8.08 -22.11
N GLU A 148 -2.50 -8.70 -21.22
CA GLU A 148 -2.07 -9.90 -20.52
C GLU A 148 -2.03 -11.10 -21.48
N SER A 149 -1.44 -12.20 -21.05
CA SER A 149 -1.34 -13.44 -21.85
C SER A 149 -2.69 -14.01 -22.29
N ASP A 150 -3.76 -13.68 -21.56
CA ASP A 150 -5.14 -14.08 -21.87
C ASP A 150 -5.90 -13.07 -22.77
N GLY A 151 -5.20 -12.05 -23.28
CA GLY A 151 -5.76 -11.04 -24.19
C GLY A 151 -6.55 -9.92 -23.48
N ARG A 152 -6.70 -9.93 -22.17
CA ARG A 152 -7.31 -8.82 -21.44
C ARG A 152 -6.35 -7.63 -21.34
N THR A 153 -6.90 -6.41 -21.40
CA THR A 153 -6.13 -5.22 -21.09
C THR A 153 -5.83 -5.17 -19.59
N ARG A 154 -4.57 -4.90 -19.23
CA ARG A 154 -4.13 -4.84 -17.83
C ARG A 154 -4.86 -3.77 -17.03
N PHE A 155 -5.19 -2.64 -17.63
CA PHE A 155 -5.80 -1.51 -16.93
C PHE A 155 -7.15 -1.11 -17.52
N SER A 156 -8.19 -1.20 -16.73
CA SER A 156 -9.56 -0.82 -17.07
C SER A 156 -9.87 0.66 -16.80
N ALA A 157 -9.18 1.26 -15.82
CA ALA A 157 -9.45 2.61 -15.34
C ALA A 157 -8.68 3.72 -16.06
N ILE A 158 -8.06 3.44 -17.23
CA ILE A 158 -7.33 4.45 -18.00
C ILE A 158 -8.30 5.31 -18.80
N LYS A 159 -8.77 6.43 -18.19
CA LYS A 159 -9.55 7.46 -18.89
C LYS A 159 -9.04 8.85 -18.52
N GLY A 160 -8.80 9.71 -19.53
CA GLY A 160 -8.40 11.09 -19.33
C GLY A 160 -6.96 11.28 -18.80
N ASN A 161 -6.75 12.27 -17.95
CA ASN A 161 -5.46 12.56 -17.30
C ASN A 161 -5.20 11.56 -16.16
N VAL A 162 -4.54 10.47 -16.48
CA VAL A 162 -4.26 9.41 -15.50
C VAL A 162 -3.14 9.80 -14.56
N ASN A 163 -3.38 9.65 -13.27
CA ASN A 163 -2.34 9.68 -12.24
C ASN A 163 -1.85 8.25 -11.99
N LEU A 164 -0.53 8.07 -11.89
CA LEU A 164 0.09 6.76 -11.78
C LEU A 164 -0.44 5.95 -10.59
N TYR A 165 -0.66 6.56 -9.43
CA TYR A 165 -1.17 5.82 -8.25
C TYR A 165 -2.45 5.04 -8.54
N ARG A 166 -3.30 5.49 -9.47
CA ARG A 166 -4.55 4.79 -9.84
C ARG A 166 -4.25 3.45 -10.51
N LEU A 167 -3.26 3.42 -11.39
CA LEU A 167 -2.81 2.20 -12.05
C LEU A 167 -2.16 1.23 -11.06
N TYR A 168 -1.43 1.78 -10.09
CA TYR A 168 -0.85 0.97 -9.03
C TYR A 168 -1.91 0.34 -8.11
N ILE A 169 -3.03 1.03 -7.84
CA ILE A 169 -4.15 0.43 -7.10
C ILE A 169 -4.69 -0.79 -7.87
N GLU A 170 -5.01 -0.61 -9.14
CA GLU A 170 -5.52 -1.68 -9.99
C GLU A 170 -4.51 -2.83 -10.11
N ARG A 171 -3.24 -2.51 -10.36
CA ARG A 171 -2.17 -3.51 -10.45
C ARG A 171 -1.95 -4.27 -9.14
N SER A 172 -2.01 -3.61 -8.00
CA SER A 172 -1.85 -4.25 -6.69
C SER A 172 -2.94 -5.27 -6.40
N MET A 173 -4.18 -5.00 -6.84
CA MET A 173 -5.27 -5.97 -6.74
C MET A 173 -5.05 -7.18 -7.65
N GLN A 174 -4.47 -6.98 -8.83
CA GLN A 174 -4.15 -8.08 -9.76
C GLN A 174 -3.01 -8.96 -9.26
N LEU A 175 -1.98 -8.35 -8.66
CA LEU A 175 -0.81 -9.07 -8.12
C LEU A 175 -1.14 -9.91 -6.88
N CYS A 176 -2.13 -9.48 -6.12
CA CYS A 176 -2.48 -10.11 -4.85
C CYS A 176 -3.65 -11.08 -5.05
N GLN A 177 -3.45 -12.37 -4.74
CA GLN A 177 -4.49 -13.39 -4.88
C GLN A 177 -5.43 -13.44 -3.66
N ILE A 178 -6.47 -14.25 -3.78
CA ILE A 178 -7.49 -14.49 -2.74
C ILE A 178 -6.85 -14.76 -1.38
N GLY A 179 -7.35 -14.08 -0.35
CA GLY A 179 -6.84 -14.12 1.02
C GLY A 179 -5.70 -13.14 1.30
N GLY A 180 -5.18 -12.45 0.27
CA GLY A 180 -4.17 -11.42 0.46
C GLY A 180 -4.78 -10.04 0.78
N ARG A 181 -3.94 -9.14 1.30
CA ARG A 181 -4.34 -7.81 1.76
C ARG A 181 -3.51 -6.74 1.08
N VAL A 182 -4.20 -5.75 0.52
CA VAL A 182 -3.58 -4.58 -0.13
C VAL A 182 -3.82 -3.35 0.74
N ARG A 183 -2.77 -2.61 1.05
CA ARG A 183 -2.82 -1.35 1.81
C ARG A 183 -1.98 -0.30 1.09
N LEU A 184 -2.63 0.73 0.54
CA LEU A 184 -1.95 1.72 -0.30
C LEU A 184 -2.12 3.13 0.25
N VAL A 185 -0.99 3.83 0.41
CA VAL A 185 -0.96 5.24 0.77
C VAL A 185 -1.17 6.08 -0.49
N VAL A 186 -2.30 6.80 -0.56
CA VAL A 186 -2.75 7.49 -1.76
C VAL A 186 -3.22 8.92 -1.44
N PRO A 187 -3.31 9.82 -2.44
CA PRO A 187 -3.95 11.11 -2.23
C PRO A 187 -5.42 10.96 -1.86
N SER A 188 -5.90 11.72 -0.87
CA SER A 188 -7.31 11.70 -0.45
C SER A 188 -8.29 12.11 -1.57
N SER A 189 -7.78 12.70 -2.64
CA SER A 189 -8.55 13.03 -3.85
C SER A 189 -9.18 11.78 -4.49
N VAL A 190 -8.57 10.60 -4.35
CA VAL A 190 -9.14 9.33 -4.83
C VAL A 190 -10.54 9.10 -4.30
N LEU A 191 -10.80 9.52 -3.07
CA LEU A 191 -12.07 9.28 -2.37
C LEU A 191 -13.24 10.11 -2.93
N ARG A 192 -12.99 11.24 -3.59
CA ARG A 192 -14.04 12.21 -3.94
C ARG A 192 -13.97 12.78 -5.36
N GLU A 193 -12.78 12.88 -5.95
CA GLU A 193 -12.64 13.47 -7.30
C GLU A 193 -13.43 12.71 -8.37
N LYS A 194 -14.12 13.44 -9.26
CA LYS A 194 -14.83 12.88 -10.41
C LYS A 194 -13.93 12.00 -11.28
N SER A 195 -12.69 12.42 -11.47
CA SER A 195 -11.70 11.69 -12.28
C SER A 195 -11.30 10.33 -11.68
N SER A 196 -11.56 10.07 -10.40
CA SER A 196 -11.33 8.79 -9.73
C SER A 196 -12.55 7.87 -9.70
N LEU A 197 -13.68 8.31 -10.26
CA LEU A 197 -14.91 7.51 -10.30
C LEU A 197 -14.71 6.11 -10.90
N PRO A 198 -14.03 5.93 -12.06
CA PRO A 198 -13.83 4.59 -12.61
C PRO A 198 -13.10 3.66 -11.64
N LEU A 199 -12.12 4.17 -10.90
CA LEU A 199 -11.40 3.39 -9.92
C LEU A 199 -12.27 3.04 -8.69
N ARG A 200 -13.05 4.00 -8.17
CA ARG A 200 -13.98 3.71 -7.07
C ARG A 200 -15.02 2.66 -7.48
N LYS A 201 -15.55 2.75 -8.71
CA LYS A 201 -16.43 1.73 -9.27
C LYS A 201 -15.77 0.37 -9.28
N LEU A 202 -14.55 0.27 -9.79
CA LEU A 202 -13.78 -0.97 -9.80
C LEU A 202 -13.66 -1.57 -8.38
N LEU A 203 -13.26 -0.77 -7.39
CA LEU A 203 -13.11 -1.21 -6.00
C LEU A 203 -14.42 -1.69 -5.39
N VAL A 204 -15.52 -1.00 -5.65
CA VAL A 204 -16.85 -1.34 -5.14
C VAL A 204 -17.45 -2.53 -5.88
N GLU A 205 -17.36 -2.57 -7.21
CA GLU A 205 -17.90 -3.66 -8.03
C GLU A 205 -17.15 -4.98 -7.81
N SER A 206 -15.84 -4.92 -7.51
CA SER A 206 -15.09 -6.10 -7.06
C SER A 206 -15.49 -6.60 -5.67
N ASN A 207 -16.26 -5.80 -4.93
CA ASN A 207 -16.71 -6.08 -3.56
C ASN A 207 -15.58 -6.32 -2.54
N GLN A 208 -14.40 -5.74 -2.77
CA GLN A 208 -13.21 -6.04 -1.98
C GLN A 208 -12.65 -4.81 -1.23
N TRP A 209 -13.24 -3.63 -1.44
CA TRP A 209 -12.85 -2.42 -0.73
C TRP A 209 -13.38 -2.45 0.70
N ASP A 210 -12.53 -2.81 1.65
CA ASP A 210 -12.90 -3.04 3.05
C ASP A 210 -12.75 -1.80 3.94
N SER A 211 -11.75 -0.95 3.66
CA SER A 211 -11.41 0.12 4.61
C SER A 211 -10.74 1.32 3.96
N VAL A 212 -10.89 2.46 4.64
CA VAL A 212 -10.19 3.71 4.36
C VAL A 212 -9.72 4.32 5.68
N TRP A 213 -8.47 4.77 5.74
CA TRP A 213 -7.95 5.62 6.82
C TRP A 213 -7.68 7.02 6.25
N SER A 214 -8.32 8.03 6.83
CA SER A 214 -8.16 9.42 6.42
C SER A 214 -7.30 10.17 7.42
N PHE A 215 -6.34 10.94 6.89
CA PHE A 215 -5.45 11.79 7.67
C PHE A 215 -5.84 13.26 7.49
N PRO A 216 -5.56 14.12 8.48
CA PRO A 216 -5.87 15.54 8.39
C PRO A 216 -5.19 16.20 7.18
N GLU A 217 -5.90 17.13 6.52
CA GLU A 217 -5.36 17.82 5.35
C GLU A 217 -4.29 18.88 5.69
N ASP A 218 -4.27 19.34 6.95
CA ASP A 218 -3.41 20.46 7.39
C ASP A 218 -1.97 20.06 7.70
N HIS A 219 -1.64 18.78 7.54
CA HIS A 219 -0.33 18.29 7.94
C HIS A 219 0.65 18.17 6.78
N LYS A 220 1.29 19.28 6.45
CA LYS A 220 2.58 19.33 5.73
C LYS A 220 3.64 18.39 6.33
N LEU A 221 3.42 17.98 7.58
CA LEU A 221 4.34 17.14 8.39
C LEU A 221 4.41 15.69 7.91
N LEU A 222 3.32 15.10 7.39
CA LEU A 222 3.34 13.69 7.03
C LEU A 222 4.08 13.42 5.71
N PHE A 223 4.00 14.31 4.73
CA PHE A 223 4.59 14.06 3.40
C PHE A 223 5.10 15.33 2.69
N GLY A 224 5.26 16.43 3.39
CA GLY A 224 5.82 17.68 2.83
C GLY A 224 4.97 18.37 1.77
N GLY A 225 3.74 17.94 1.52
CA GLY A 225 2.86 18.43 0.47
C GLY A 225 1.53 18.97 0.99
N SER A 226 0.84 19.75 0.15
CA SER A 226 -0.49 20.31 0.42
C SER A 226 -1.65 19.35 0.13
N GLN A 227 -1.35 18.10 -0.23
CA GLN A 227 -2.38 17.10 -0.57
C GLN A 227 -2.73 16.27 0.65
N GLY A 228 -4.03 16.13 0.93
CA GLY A 228 -4.51 15.18 1.92
C GLY A 228 -4.10 13.74 1.58
N VAL A 229 -3.87 12.96 2.62
CA VAL A 229 -3.40 11.57 2.53
C VAL A 229 -4.49 10.63 3.05
N SER A 230 -4.62 9.50 2.40
CA SER A 230 -5.47 8.40 2.86
C SER A 230 -4.76 7.07 2.63
N VAL A 231 -5.11 6.08 3.43
CA VAL A 231 -4.76 4.68 3.15
C VAL A 231 -6.02 3.97 2.71
N ILE A 232 -5.98 3.31 1.57
CA ILE A 232 -7.05 2.42 1.14
C ILE A 232 -6.70 0.97 1.47
N GLY A 233 -7.70 0.23 1.92
CA GLY A 233 -7.59 -1.18 2.24
C GLY A 233 -8.49 -2.04 1.37
N VAL A 234 -7.92 -3.12 0.85
CA VAL A 234 -8.61 -4.14 0.08
C VAL A 234 -8.21 -5.50 0.61
N THR A 235 -9.18 -6.38 0.84
CA THR A 235 -8.93 -7.79 1.11
C THR A 235 -9.39 -8.59 -0.09
N VAL A 236 -8.44 -9.20 -0.81
CA VAL A 236 -8.71 -9.84 -2.08
C VAL A 236 -9.49 -11.15 -1.87
N GLY A 237 -10.61 -11.26 -2.59
CA GLY A 237 -11.51 -12.42 -2.50
C GLY A 237 -12.53 -12.37 -1.36
N GLU A 238 -12.44 -11.41 -0.45
CA GLU A 238 -13.47 -11.18 0.54
C GLU A 238 -14.51 -10.19 0.02
N VAL A 239 -15.74 -10.65 -0.16
CA VAL A 239 -16.87 -9.81 -0.52
C VAL A 239 -17.36 -9.08 0.72
N THR A 240 -17.38 -7.75 0.69
CA THR A 240 -17.93 -6.93 1.76
C THR A 240 -18.97 -5.95 1.22
N ASP A 241 -20.07 -5.83 1.89
CA ASP A 241 -21.12 -4.82 1.60
C ASP A 241 -20.91 -3.52 2.39
N ILE A 242 -19.90 -3.50 3.23
CA ILE A 242 -19.61 -2.38 4.13
C ILE A 242 -18.19 -1.90 3.88
N LEU A 243 -18.03 -0.59 3.65
CA LEU A 243 -16.75 0.09 3.71
C LEU A 243 -16.61 0.78 5.07
N THR A 244 -15.61 0.42 5.84
CA THR A 244 -15.30 1.11 7.10
C THR A 244 -14.35 2.28 6.85
N SER A 245 -14.78 3.49 7.18
CA SER A 245 -13.98 4.71 7.06
C SER A 245 -13.50 5.18 8.43
N PHE A 246 -12.20 5.10 8.65
CA PHE A 246 -11.52 5.53 9.88
C PHE A 246 -10.99 6.95 9.76
N GLY A 247 -11.10 7.73 10.82
CA GLY A 247 -10.56 9.08 10.89
C GLY A 247 -11.59 10.20 10.69
N PRO A 248 -11.14 11.45 10.56
CA PRO A 248 -9.73 11.86 10.41
C PRO A 248 -8.89 11.55 11.65
N LEU A 249 -7.76 10.88 11.43
CA LEU A 249 -6.79 10.56 12.48
C LEU A 249 -6.06 11.83 12.92
N GLN A 250 -5.71 11.95 14.19
CA GLN A 250 -4.88 13.04 14.70
C GLN A 250 -3.39 12.66 14.63
N ILE A 251 -2.50 13.64 14.70
CA ILE A 251 -1.04 13.38 14.71
C ILE A 251 -0.66 12.54 15.92
N ASP A 252 -1.25 12.81 17.06
CA ASP A 252 -0.98 12.08 18.29
C ASP A 252 -1.40 10.61 18.20
N ASP A 253 -2.48 10.32 17.45
CA ASP A 253 -2.90 8.96 17.15
C ASP A 253 -1.84 8.21 16.32
N ILE A 254 -1.13 8.94 15.44
CA ILE A 254 -0.09 8.39 14.54
C ILE A 254 1.24 8.23 15.27
N SER A 255 1.65 9.24 16.04
CA SER A 255 2.96 9.29 16.69
C SER A 255 3.08 8.33 17.87
N SER A 256 1.99 8.06 18.57
CA SER A 256 1.97 7.14 19.71
C SER A 256 2.15 5.68 19.29
N GLY A 257 1.92 5.35 18.03
CA GLY A 257 1.93 3.96 17.53
C GLY A 257 0.94 3.02 18.23
N LYS A 258 0.21 3.55 19.21
CA LYS A 258 -0.78 2.83 19.99
C LYS A 258 -2.13 2.91 19.26
N GLY A 259 -2.61 1.78 18.75
CA GLY A 259 -4.01 1.63 18.45
C GLY A 259 -4.57 2.44 17.29
N LEU A 260 -3.80 2.65 16.21
CA LEU A 260 -4.32 3.26 14.98
C LEU A 260 -5.62 2.62 14.46
N VAL A 261 -5.99 1.45 14.96
CA VAL A 261 -7.16 0.69 14.53
C VAL A 261 -8.22 0.57 15.61
N SER A 262 -7.86 0.40 16.90
CA SER A 262 -8.85 0.13 17.96
C SER A 262 -9.59 1.37 18.47
N ASP A 263 -8.95 2.54 18.46
CA ASP A 263 -9.47 3.76 19.09
C ASP A 263 -9.78 4.88 18.10
N ALA A 264 -9.50 4.67 16.81
CA ALA A 264 -9.82 5.64 15.76
C ALA A 264 -11.33 5.82 15.61
N PRO A 265 -11.83 7.07 15.49
CA PRO A 265 -13.23 7.28 15.13
C PRO A 265 -13.49 6.68 13.75
N PHE A 266 -14.60 5.96 13.60
CA PHE A 266 -14.98 5.38 12.33
C PHE A 266 -16.47 5.50 12.06
N PHE A 267 -16.84 5.38 10.81
CA PHE A 267 -18.21 5.18 10.35
C PHE A 267 -18.24 4.15 9.23
N GLU A 268 -19.37 3.55 9.03
CA GLU A 268 -19.58 2.51 8.04
C GLU A 268 -20.46 3.04 6.90
N LEU A 269 -20.16 2.61 5.70
CA LEU A 269 -20.87 2.93 4.47
C LEU A 269 -21.40 1.63 3.88
N GLU A 270 -22.68 1.35 4.11
CA GLU A 270 -23.38 0.24 3.47
C GLU A 270 -23.61 0.56 1.99
N ARG A 271 -23.39 -0.36 1.10
CA ARG A 271 -23.41 -0.15 -0.35
C ARG A 271 -24.72 0.38 -0.88
N GLY A 272 -25.85 -0.17 -0.45
CA GLY A 272 -27.16 0.25 -0.93
C GLY A 272 -27.42 1.74 -0.65
N PRO A 273 -27.46 2.17 0.62
CA PRO A 273 -27.62 3.57 0.99
C PRO A 273 -26.52 4.46 0.39
N TRP A 274 -25.25 4.03 0.43
CA TRP A 274 -24.12 4.80 -0.10
C TRP A 274 -24.24 5.06 -1.60
N SER A 275 -24.63 4.06 -2.40
CA SER A 275 -24.92 4.23 -3.82
C SER A 275 -26.01 5.28 -4.05
N SER A 276 -27.08 5.21 -3.29
CA SER A 276 -28.25 6.08 -3.43
C SER A 276 -27.92 7.55 -3.17
N TRP A 277 -27.28 7.88 -2.04
CA TRP A 277 -26.99 9.30 -1.72
C TRP A 277 -25.79 9.87 -2.43
N THR A 278 -24.97 9.06 -3.06
CA THR A 278 -23.86 9.55 -3.87
C THR A 278 -24.14 9.53 -5.37
N ASP A 279 -25.36 9.17 -5.77
CA ASP A 279 -25.71 8.98 -7.20
C ASP A 279 -24.71 8.06 -7.91
N ALA A 280 -24.43 6.91 -7.29
CA ALA A 280 -23.44 5.93 -7.71
C ALA A 280 -22.03 6.50 -8.01
N SER A 281 -21.70 7.65 -7.44
CA SER A 281 -20.33 8.19 -7.52
C SER A 281 -19.36 7.54 -6.55
N TRP A 282 -19.88 6.84 -5.54
CA TRP A 282 -19.10 6.15 -4.52
C TRP A 282 -18.09 7.06 -3.81
N ALA A 283 -18.45 8.34 -3.66
CA ALA A 283 -17.63 9.30 -2.96
C ALA A 283 -17.67 9.01 -1.45
N VAL A 284 -16.51 8.88 -0.83
CA VAL A 284 -16.41 8.74 0.63
C VAL A 284 -16.56 10.12 1.27
N PRO A 285 -17.56 10.35 2.12
CA PRO A 285 -17.79 11.66 2.73
C PRO A 285 -16.63 12.06 3.65
N LYS A 286 -16.37 13.37 3.72
CA LYS A 286 -15.44 13.93 4.70
C LYS A 286 -16.26 14.32 5.92
N MET A 287 -16.20 13.51 6.96
CA MET A 287 -16.89 13.80 8.22
C MET A 287 -15.92 14.37 9.25
N PRO A 288 -16.29 15.45 9.96
CA PRO A 288 -15.54 15.93 11.11
C PRO A 288 -15.53 14.86 12.23
N ARG A 289 -14.39 14.73 12.93
CA ARG A 289 -14.24 13.78 14.06
C ARG A 289 -15.36 13.95 15.08
N SER A 290 -15.71 15.19 15.44
CA SER A 290 -16.78 15.49 16.40
C SER A 290 -18.16 14.97 15.95
N THR A 291 -18.43 14.93 14.66
CA THR A 291 -19.69 14.38 14.12
C THR A 291 -19.72 12.86 14.29
N ILE A 292 -18.62 12.18 14.00
CA ILE A 292 -18.50 10.73 14.14
C ILE A 292 -18.63 10.32 15.61
N GLU A 293 -17.94 11.03 16.51
CA GLU A 293 -17.98 10.77 17.95
C GLU A 293 -19.38 10.97 18.53
N ARG A 294 -20.09 12.03 18.11
CA ARG A 294 -21.51 12.24 18.50
C ARG A 294 -22.43 11.15 18.00
N ALA A 295 -22.28 10.73 16.75
CA ALA A 295 -23.09 9.65 16.20
C ALA A 295 -22.90 8.33 16.96
N ARG A 296 -21.66 8.00 17.32
CA ARG A 296 -21.34 6.81 18.14
C ARG A 296 -21.96 6.89 19.53
N THR A 297 -21.89 8.06 20.18
CA THR A 297 -22.50 8.28 21.51
C THR A 297 -24.02 8.09 21.46
N LEU A 298 -24.68 8.63 20.44
CA LEU A 298 -26.14 8.49 20.27
C LEU A 298 -26.53 7.03 19.99
N SER A 299 -25.75 6.31 19.17
CA SER A 299 -26.00 4.88 18.90
C SER A 299 -25.80 4.02 20.17
N ALA A 300 -24.85 4.38 21.03
CA ALA A 300 -24.65 3.69 22.30
C ALA A 300 -25.81 3.92 23.28
N ILE A 301 -26.37 5.13 23.31
CA ILE A 301 -27.54 5.46 24.14
C ILE A 301 -28.78 4.70 23.64
N GLY A 302 -29.02 4.64 22.31
CA GLY A 302 -30.14 3.88 21.74
C GLY A 302 -30.11 2.39 22.09
N LYS A 303 -28.91 1.78 22.10
CA LYS A 303 -28.72 0.37 22.52
C LYS A 303 -28.93 0.10 24.02
N LEU A 304 -28.94 1.15 24.85
CA LEU A 304 -29.21 1.04 26.28
C LEU A 304 -30.73 1.24 26.59
N ALA A 305 -31.49 1.65 25.58
CA ALA A 305 -32.94 1.90 25.72
C ALA A 305 -33.80 0.73 25.19
N ASP A 306 -33.20 -0.24 24.49
CA ASP A 306 -33.77 -1.53 24.09
C ASP A 306 -33.47 -2.60 25.17
#